data_ed93601393fce30941e62f31ac5b9934
#
_entry.id   ed93601393fce30941e62f31ac5b9934
#
_cell.length_a   1.000
_cell.length_b   1.000
_cell.length_c   1.000
_cell.angle_alpha   90.00
_cell.angle_beta   90.00
_cell.angle_gamma   90.00
#
_symmetry.space_group_name_H-M   'P 1'
#
loop_
_entity.id
_entity.type
_entity.pdbx_description
1 polymer ?
#
loop_
_entity_poly.entity_id
_entity_poly.type
_entity_poly.pdbx_seq_one_letter_code
_entity_poly.pdbx_strand_id
1 'polypeptide(L)'
;MKNTQKICYFFSVKSLLLRFIDYSHTSFSMFKIIFGKEKNKVVKTMKVLVAMDEFNGIISSYQANRYVEEAVASQIEDADIVQVPLFNGRHELLDSVFLWQSGNKYRVSAHDADMKETEAIYGQTDSGMTIIEGHLFLNGKKPIQHRSSYGLGEVIKAALDNHTEHLVISLGGIGSFDGGAGMLQALGATFYDDEAQIVDMRKGAYLIKYIRRIDLSGVHPQLTKVNIQLMSDFSSRLYGKKSEIMQTYESLDLSQNEAAEIDNLIWYFSELFKNELKTAMGPIERGGAGGGIAAVLNSLYQAEILTSHELVNQITHLENLIQQADLIIFGEGLKEEDQILETTTIRIAELTQQYSKPAIAICATNDKFDLFESLNVTAMFNTFIDMPDSYTDFKMGIQIRHYTVQALKLLKTQINLPLSS
;
A
#
# COMPACT_ATOMS: atom_id res chain seq x y z
N MET A 1 -5.92 -31.76 -11.69
CA MET A 1 -6.92 -31.39 -10.66
C MET A 1 -6.16 -31.29 -9.34
N LYS A 2 -5.66 -30.12 -8.99
CA LYS A 2 -5.01 -29.86 -7.69
C LYS A 2 -5.96 -29.08 -6.80
N ASN A 3 -6.15 -29.57 -5.58
CA ASN A 3 -7.05 -29.06 -4.58
C ASN A 3 -6.72 -27.60 -4.19
N THR A 4 -7.62 -26.67 -4.51
CA THR A 4 -7.67 -25.36 -3.92
C THR A 4 -8.36 -25.48 -2.56
N GLN A 5 -7.60 -25.44 -1.46
CA GLN A 5 -8.19 -25.36 -0.12
C GLN A 5 -8.60 -23.91 0.17
N LYS A 6 -9.89 -23.67 0.31
CA LYS A 6 -10.44 -22.42 0.83
C LYS A 6 -10.18 -22.33 2.33
N ILE A 7 -9.43 -21.30 2.76
CA ILE A 7 -9.30 -20.96 4.17
C ILE A 7 -10.23 -19.78 4.44
N CYS A 8 -11.39 -20.06 5.03
CA CYS A 8 -12.30 -19.01 5.51
C CYS A 8 -11.82 -18.50 6.87
N TYR A 9 -11.31 -17.27 6.93
CA TYR A 9 -11.18 -16.54 8.20
C TYR A 9 -12.39 -15.64 8.38
N PHE A 10 -13.33 -16.10 9.23
CA PHE A 10 -14.41 -15.27 9.72
C PHE A 10 -13.90 -14.36 10.83
N PHE A 11 -13.71 -13.08 10.54
CA PHE A 11 -13.72 -12.03 11.54
C PHE A 11 -14.63 -10.91 11.04
N SER A 12 -15.92 -11.11 11.23
CA SER A 12 -16.91 -10.03 11.12
C SER A 12 -17.29 -9.55 12.51
N VAL A 13 -16.68 -8.48 12.98
CA VAL A 13 -17.10 -7.79 14.22
C VAL A 13 -18.49 -7.12 14.05
N LYS A 14 -18.95 -6.92 12.83
CA LYS A 14 -20.30 -6.36 12.55
C LYS A 14 -21.44 -7.33 12.73
N SER A 15 -21.22 -8.65 12.71
CA SER A 15 -22.32 -9.63 12.85
C SER A 15 -22.73 -9.92 14.30
N LEU A 16 -21.96 -9.49 15.29
CA LEU A 16 -22.32 -9.68 16.70
C LEU A 16 -23.21 -8.57 17.28
N LEU A 17 -23.30 -7.41 16.66
CA LEU A 17 -24.12 -6.28 17.13
C LEU A 17 -25.55 -6.29 16.57
N LEU A 18 -25.87 -7.10 15.57
CA LEU A 18 -27.22 -7.17 14.96
C LEU A 18 -28.10 -8.31 15.45
N ARG A 19 -27.67 -9.12 16.44
CA ARG A 19 -28.50 -10.22 17.01
C ARG A 19 -29.00 -9.99 18.42
N PHE A 20 -28.89 -8.79 18.99
CA PHE A 20 -29.41 -8.45 20.32
C PHE A 20 -30.46 -7.34 20.34
N ILE A 21 -31.05 -6.99 19.19
CA ILE A 21 -32.18 -6.06 19.13
C ILE A 21 -33.35 -6.79 18.50
N ASP A 22 -33.92 -7.74 19.23
CA ASP A 22 -35.29 -8.20 19.06
C ASP A 22 -35.71 -8.99 20.32
N TYR A 23 -36.07 -8.28 21.35
CA TYR A 23 -36.98 -8.71 22.43
C TYR A 23 -36.96 -7.64 23.53
N SER A 24 -37.83 -6.62 23.40
CA SER A 24 -38.57 -5.98 24.50
C SER A 24 -39.20 -4.65 24.05
N HIS A 25 -40.13 -4.71 23.14
CA HIS A 25 -41.20 -3.69 23.07
C HIS A 25 -42.33 -4.15 23.97
N THR A 26 -42.28 -3.78 25.23
CA THR A 26 -43.42 -3.56 26.13
C THR A 26 -42.88 -3.43 27.56
N SER A 27 -42.62 -2.24 28.02
CA SER A 27 -42.59 -1.81 29.44
C SER A 27 -41.72 -0.55 29.70
N PHE A 28 -41.70 0.44 28.83
CA PHE A 28 -41.02 1.72 29.13
C PHE A 28 -41.87 2.94 28.82
N SER A 29 -43.20 2.86 29.06
CA SER A 29 -44.09 4.00 28.85
C SER A 29 -44.73 4.55 30.13
N MET A 30 -44.21 4.25 31.33
CA MET A 30 -44.84 4.74 32.57
C MET A 30 -43.92 5.35 33.62
N PHE A 31 -42.71 5.85 33.25
CA PHE A 31 -41.85 6.57 34.20
C PHE A 31 -41.32 7.92 33.66
N LYS A 32 -42.13 8.60 32.90
CA LYS A 32 -41.71 9.90 32.29
C LYS A 32 -42.64 11.09 32.65
N ILE A 33 -43.20 11.13 33.86
CA ILE A 33 -43.85 12.32 34.36
C ILE A 33 -43.55 12.42 35.86
N ILE A 34 -42.44 12.99 36.23
CA ILE A 34 -42.05 13.67 37.48
C ILE A 34 -40.51 13.71 37.49
N PHE A 35 -39.92 14.65 36.77
CA PHE A 35 -38.68 15.35 37.14
C PHE A 35 -38.31 16.31 36.02
N GLY A 36 -37.98 17.48 36.42
CA GLY A 36 -37.90 18.69 35.66
C GLY A 36 -37.06 18.66 34.40
N LYS A 37 -37.29 19.63 33.54
CA LYS A 37 -36.54 20.00 32.33
C LYS A 37 -35.02 20.03 32.55
N GLU A 38 -34.37 18.90 32.43
CA GLU A 38 -32.98 18.86 32.03
C GLU A 38 -32.91 19.13 30.54
N LYS A 39 -32.29 20.23 30.18
CA LYS A 39 -31.85 20.50 28.81
C LYS A 39 -31.01 19.31 28.40
N ASN A 40 -31.51 18.44 27.54
CA ASN A 40 -30.70 17.43 26.84
C ASN A 40 -29.60 18.21 26.09
N LYS A 41 -28.46 18.44 26.72
CA LYS A 41 -27.22 18.68 26.01
C LYS A 41 -26.97 17.40 25.24
N VAL A 42 -27.19 17.40 23.93
CA VAL A 42 -26.65 16.40 23.03
C VAL A 42 -25.14 16.49 23.24
N VAL A 43 -24.57 15.59 24.01
CA VAL A 43 -23.12 15.48 24.14
C VAL A 43 -22.65 15.05 22.77
N LYS A 44 -22.05 15.97 22.02
CA LYS A 44 -21.47 15.67 20.71
C LYS A 44 -20.30 14.70 20.94
N THR A 45 -20.45 13.46 20.50
CA THR A 45 -19.38 12.46 20.52
C THR A 45 -18.19 12.97 19.71
N MET A 46 -16.99 12.94 20.28
CA MET A 46 -15.78 13.37 19.58
C MET A 46 -15.39 12.31 18.55
N LYS A 47 -15.27 12.72 17.29
CA LYS A 47 -14.83 11.83 16.19
C LYS A 47 -13.32 11.89 16.06
N VAL A 48 -12.67 10.74 16.24
CA VAL A 48 -11.21 10.61 16.12
C VAL A 48 -10.88 9.70 14.97
N LEU A 49 -10.14 10.22 13.98
CA LEU A 49 -9.57 9.42 12.89
C LEU A 49 -8.16 8.99 13.29
N VAL A 50 -7.90 7.69 13.22
CA VAL A 50 -6.58 7.09 13.43
C VAL A 50 -6.11 6.49 12.11
N ALA A 51 -4.96 6.98 11.60
CA ALA A 51 -4.42 6.59 10.30
C ALA A 51 -2.91 6.38 10.39
N MET A 52 -2.51 5.20 10.87
CA MET A 52 -1.10 4.83 11.07
C MET A 52 -0.62 3.93 9.94
N ASP A 53 0.59 4.16 9.45
CA ASP A 53 1.33 3.25 8.58
C ASP A 53 2.18 2.27 9.42
N GLU A 54 2.86 1.33 8.77
CA GLU A 54 3.79 0.42 9.42
C GLU A 54 5.01 1.16 10.00
N PHE A 55 5.65 0.56 10.99
CA PHE A 55 6.88 1.08 11.59
C PHE A 55 8.06 0.16 11.29
N ASN A 56 8.67 0.34 10.11
CA ASN A 56 9.89 -0.35 9.64
C ASN A 56 9.84 -1.89 9.78
N GLY A 57 8.69 -2.51 9.51
CA GLY A 57 8.48 -3.95 9.67
C GLY A 57 8.51 -4.44 11.13
N ILE A 58 8.62 -3.52 12.13
CA ILE A 58 8.60 -3.87 13.57
C ILE A 58 7.17 -4.08 14.03
N ILE A 59 6.28 -3.16 13.71
CA ILE A 59 4.83 -3.30 13.92
C ILE A 59 4.07 -2.94 12.66
N SER A 60 3.00 -3.68 12.43
CA SER A 60 2.10 -3.45 11.30
C SER A 60 1.27 -2.17 11.48
N SER A 61 0.75 -1.64 10.37
CA SER A 61 -0.18 -0.50 10.40
C SER A 61 -1.40 -0.82 11.27
N TYR A 62 -1.92 -2.05 11.19
CA TYR A 62 -3.03 -2.50 12.03
C TYR A 62 -2.67 -2.46 13.52
N GLN A 63 -1.50 -2.97 13.91
CA GLN A 63 -1.05 -2.94 15.31
C GLN A 63 -0.85 -1.50 15.80
N ALA A 64 -0.24 -0.62 14.98
CA ALA A 64 -0.04 0.77 15.32
C ALA A 64 -1.38 1.50 15.54
N ASN A 65 -2.37 1.29 14.66
CA ASN A 65 -3.73 1.82 14.83
C ASN A 65 -4.37 1.35 16.13
N ARG A 66 -4.21 0.07 16.50
CA ARG A 66 -4.73 -0.50 17.75
C ARG A 66 -4.14 0.16 18.99
N TYR A 67 -2.82 0.41 19.03
CA TYR A 67 -2.18 1.10 20.15
C TYR A 67 -2.68 2.54 20.32
N VAL A 68 -2.93 3.23 19.21
CA VAL A 68 -3.53 4.58 19.23
C VAL A 68 -4.98 4.52 19.67
N GLU A 69 -5.79 3.59 19.15
CA GLU A 69 -7.19 3.40 19.58
C GLU A 69 -7.29 3.19 21.09
N GLU A 70 -6.49 2.26 21.64
CA GLU A 70 -6.47 2.00 23.09
C GLU A 70 -6.08 3.24 23.91
N ALA A 71 -5.15 4.05 23.40
CA ALA A 71 -4.78 5.31 24.04
C ALA A 71 -5.93 6.31 24.02
N VAL A 72 -6.60 6.48 22.87
CA VAL A 72 -7.76 7.38 22.71
C VAL A 72 -8.90 6.95 23.65
N ALA A 73 -9.28 5.67 23.59
CA ALA A 73 -10.35 5.14 24.44
C ALA A 73 -10.06 5.30 25.95
N SER A 74 -8.78 5.23 26.36
CA SER A 74 -8.38 5.45 27.75
C SER A 74 -8.47 6.91 28.20
N GLN A 75 -8.50 7.86 27.26
CA GLN A 75 -8.47 9.30 27.55
C GLN A 75 -9.79 10.00 27.22
N ILE A 76 -10.53 9.56 26.22
CA ILE A 76 -11.75 10.19 25.73
C ILE A 76 -12.89 9.18 25.87
N GLU A 77 -13.76 9.41 26.85
CA GLU A 77 -14.95 8.60 27.06
C GLU A 77 -15.91 8.81 25.88
N ASP A 78 -16.49 7.72 25.37
CA ASP A 78 -17.43 7.70 24.24
C ASP A 78 -16.87 8.32 22.93
N ALA A 79 -15.55 8.24 22.68
CA ALA A 79 -15.00 8.63 21.38
C ALA A 79 -15.52 7.73 20.25
N ASP A 80 -15.93 8.36 19.14
CA ASP A 80 -16.21 7.67 17.87
C ASP A 80 -14.90 7.53 17.10
N ILE A 81 -14.25 6.37 17.19
CA ILE A 81 -12.92 6.12 16.65
C ILE A 81 -13.03 5.37 15.33
N VAL A 82 -12.54 5.98 14.25
CA VAL A 82 -12.41 5.34 12.94
C VAL A 82 -10.94 5.05 12.69
N GLN A 83 -10.61 3.77 12.42
CA GLN A 83 -9.26 3.34 12.08
C GLN A 83 -9.13 3.16 10.57
N VAL A 84 -8.07 3.72 10.00
CA VAL A 84 -7.63 3.52 8.61
C VAL A 84 -6.17 3.07 8.66
N PRO A 85 -5.90 1.75 8.82
CA PRO A 85 -4.55 1.25 8.66
C PRO A 85 -4.06 1.59 7.26
N LEU A 86 -2.97 2.35 7.20
CA LEU A 86 -2.37 2.76 5.95
C LEU A 86 -1.55 1.61 5.38
N PHE A 87 -1.26 1.70 4.10
CA PHE A 87 -0.31 0.84 3.42
C PHE A 87 0.54 1.70 2.50
N ASN A 88 1.75 1.26 2.28
CA ASN A 88 2.65 1.81 1.28
C ASN A 88 2.79 0.82 0.12
N GLY A 89 3.46 1.19 -0.94
CA GLY A 89 3.61 0.31 -2.11
C GLY A 89 4.32 -1.02 -1.85
N ARG A 90 4.85 -1.27 -0.65
CA ARG A 90 5.66 -2.45 -0.30
C ARG A 90 4.87 -3.53 0.42
N HIS A 91 4.18 -3.17 1.49
CA HIS A 91 3.58 -4.13 2.43
C HIS A 91 2.16 -3.76 2.82
N GLU A 92 1.45 -4.74 3.37
CA GLU A 92 0.17 -4.60 4.08
C GLU A 92 -1.04 -4.17 3.25
N LEU A 93 -0.90 -4.03 1.91
CA LEU A 93 -2.02 -3.68 1.05
C LEU A 93 -3.16 -4.69 1.21
N LEU A 94 -2.85 -5.98 1.12
CA LEU A 94 -3.86 -7.04 1.19
C LEU A 94 -4.59 -7.07 2.53
N ASP A 95 -3.85 -7.00 3.63
CA ASP A 95 -4.41 -7.08 4.97
C ASP A 95 -5.22 -5.82 5.31
N SER A 96 -4.73 -4.64 4.93
CA SER A 96 -5.42 -3.35 5.12
C SER A 96 -6.74 -3.29 4.34
N VAL A 97 -6.76 -3.75 3.08
CA VAL A 97 -8.01 -3.79 2.31
C VAL A 97 -9.04 -4.70 2.96
N PHE A 98 -8.62 -5.84 3.50
CA PHE A 98 -9.55 -6.79 4.14
C PHE A 98 -10.09 -6.33 5.50
N LEU A 99 -9.58 -5.25 6.07
CA LEU A 99 -10.22 -4.58 7.21
C LEU A 99 -11.47 -3.78 6.78
N TRP A 100 -11.52 -3.34 5.53
CA TRP A 100 -12.61 -2.54 4.97
C TRP A 100 -13.56 -3.32 4.07
N GLN A 101 -13.08 -4.41 3.47
CA GLN A 101 -13.86 -5.22 2.53
C GLN A 101 -13.74 -6.70 2.87
N SER A 102 -14.86 -7.40 2.85
CA SER A 102 -14.87 -8.85 3.01
C SER A 102 -14.35 -9.55 1.75
N GLY A 103 -13.75 -10.72 1.92
CA GLY A 103 -13.21 -11.48 0.79
C GLY A 103 -12.47 -12.74 1.23
N ASN A 104 -11.75 -13.34 0.29
CA ASN A 104 -11.02 -14.58 0.50
C ASN A 104 -9.55 -14.44 0.07
N LYS A 105 -8.64 -15.12 0.78
CA LYS A 105 -7.25 -15.27 0.38
C LYS A 105 -7.06 -16.61 -0.33
N TYR A 106 -6.31 -16.59 -1.42
CA TYR A 106 -6.02 -17.75 -2.25
C TYR A 106 -4.52 -18.02 -2.24
N ARG A 107 -4.15 -19.30 -2.16
CA ARG A 107 -2.77 -19.76 -2.23
C ARG A 107 -2.48 -20.33 -3.59
N VAL A 108 -1.32 -19.99 -4.15
CA VAL A 108 -0.84 -20.47 -5.45
C VAL A 108 0.66 -20.75 -5.39
N SER A 109 1.13 -21.78 -6.11
CA SER A 109 2.56 -21.97 -6.31
C SER A 109 3.03 -21.00 -7.39
N ALA A 110 4.08 -20.24 -7.10
CA ALA A 110 4.72 -19.29 -8.00
C ALA A 110 6.23 -19.25 -7.71
N HIS A 111 6.97 -18.41 -8.43
CA HIS A 111 8.40 -18.23 -8.22
C HIS A 111 8.71 -16.82 -7.69
N ASP A 112 9.77 -16.70 -6.88
CA ASP A 112 10.37 -15.39 -6.56
C ASP A 112 11.21 -14.87 -7.74
N ALA A 113 11.82 -13.69 -7.60
CA ALA A 113 12.63 -13.11 -8.66
C ALA A 113 13.89 -13.94 -9.01
N ASP A 114 14.33 -14.80 -8.12
CA ASP A 114 15.44 -15.73 -8.32
C ASP A 114 15.01 -17.04 -8.97
N MET A 115 13.74 -17.17 -9.33
CA MET A 115 13.13 -18.41 -9.86
C MET A 115 13.17 -19.58 -8.87
N LYS A 116 13.09 -19.29 -7.58
CA LYS A 116 12.86 -20.26 -6.54
C LYS A 116 11.36 -20.44 -6.33
N GLU A 117 10.89 -21.67 -6.33
CA GLU A 117 9.48 -21.97 -6.05
C GLU A 117 9.09 -21.51 -4.64
N THR A 118 7.97 -20.79 -4.54
CA THR A 118 7.42 -20.27 -3.30
C THR A 118 5.89 -20.34 -3.30
N GLU A 119 5.29 -20.36 -2.12
CA GLU A 119 3.86 -20.22 -1.98
C GLU A 119 3.50 -18.73 -2.00
N ALA A 120 2.65 -18.36 -2.93
CA ALA A 120 2.12 -17.00 -3.07
C ALA A 120 0.71 -16.91 -2.50
N ILE A 121 0.35 -15.73 -1.99
CA ILE A 121 -1.00 -15.41 -1.54
C ILE A 121 -1.48 -14.17 -2.29
N TYR A 122 -2.69 -14.25 -2.86
CA TYR A 122 -3.42 -13.08 -3.33
C TYR A 122 -4.80 -13.04 -2.69
N GLY A 123 -5.41 -11.86 -2.62
CA GLY A 123 -6.75 -11.68 -2.07
C GLY A 123 -7.77 -11.37 -3.15
N GLN A 124 -9.02 -11.78 -2.95
CA GLN A 124 -10.13 -11.34 -3.77
C GLN A 124 -11.29 -10.94 -2.85
N THR A 125 -11.73 -9.69 -2.97
CA THR A 125 -12.86 -9.17 -2.20
C THR A 125 -14.18 -9.67 -2.77
N ASP A 126 -15.23 -9.62 -1.97
CA ASP A 126 -16.59 -9.98 -2.41
C ASP A 126 -17.12 -9.01 -3.49
N SER A 127 -16.50 -7.83 -3.63
CA SER A 127 -16.81 -6.85 -4.69
C SER A 127 -16.08 -7.14 -6.01
N GLY A 128 -15.26 -8.20 -6.11
CA GLY A 128 -14.54 -8.60 -7.32
C GLY A 128 -13.16 -7.95 -7.49
N MET A 129 -12.67 -7.19 -6.51
CA MET A 129 -11.31 -6.65 -6.51
C MET A 129 -10.32 -7.74 -6.13
N THR A 130 -9.30 -7.96 -6.95
CA THR A 130 -8.18 -8.88 -6.65
C THR A 130 -6.94 -8.09 -6.32
N ILE A 131 -6.24 -8.45 -5.24
CA ILE A 131 -5.10 -7.74 -4.68
C ILE A 131 -3.87 -8.64 -4.72
N ILE A 132 -2.78 -8.15 -5.32
CA ILE A 132 -1.48 -8.83 -5.41
C ILE A 132 -0.40 -7.88 -4.87
N GLU A 133 0.39 -8.35 -3.90
CA GLU A 133 1.56 -7.64 -3.40
C GLU A 133 2.79 -8.04 -4.20
N GLY A 134 3.17 -7.19 -5.17
CA GLY A 134 4.20 -7.49 -6.17
C GLY A 134 5.60 -7.68 -5.57
N HIS A 135 5.95 -6.99 -4.47
CA HIS A 135 7.26 -7.09 -3.84
C HIS A 135 7.66 -8.53 -3.47
N LEU A 136 6.68 -9.40 -3.18
CA LEU A 136 6.91 -10.81 -2.87
C LEU A 136 7.54 -11.59 -4.02
N PHE A 137 7.36 -11.13 -5.26
CA PHE A 137 7.79 -11.82 -6.49
C PHE A 137 8.88 -11.07 -7.25
N LEU A 138 9.20 -9.86 -6.83
CA LEU A 138 10.12 -8.96 -7.53
C LEU A 138 11.47 -8.81 -6.82
N ASN A 139 11.59 -9.31 -5.59
CA ASN A 139 12.81 -9.29 -4.81
C ASN A 139 13.52 -10.64 -4.83
N GLY A 140 14.86 -10.61 -4.79
CA GLY A 140 15.70 -11.81 -4.82
C GLY A 140 17.08 -11.53 -4.24
N LYS A 141 17.92 -12.57 -4.21
CA LYS A 141 19.31 -12.54 -3.72
C LYS A 141 20.34 -12.62 -4.85
N LYS A 142 19.94 -13.08 -6.05
CA LYS A 142 20.82 -13.08 -7.22
C LYS A 142 21.18 -11.65 -7.62
N PRO A 143 22.28 -11.43 -8.36
CA PRO A 143 22.52 -10.15 -9.02
C PRO A 143 21.31 -9.73 -9.83
N ILE A 144 20.98 -8.43 -9.81
CA ILE A 144 19.72 -7.88 -10.34
C ILE A 144 19.48 -8.27 -11.80
N GLN A 145 20.53 -8.30 -12.65
CA GLN A 145 20.42 -8.70 -14.04
C GLN A 145 19.99 -10.16 -14.25
N HIS A 146 20.05 -11.00 -13.21
CA HIS A 146 19.62 -12.40 -13.23
C HIS A 146 18.26 -12.64 -12.57
N ARG A 147 17.58 -11.58 -12.15
CA ARG A 147 16.23 -11.64 -11.58
C ARG A 147 15.18 -11.52 -12.68
N SER A 148 14.00 -12.07 -12.42
CA SER A 148 12.87 -12.08 -13.36
C SER A 148 11.57 -11.75 -12.65
N SER A 149 10.70 -11.02 -13.34
CA SER A 149 9.32 -10.76 -12.89
C SER A 149 8.35 -11.93 -13.22
N TYR A 150 8.86 -13.06 -13.65
CA TYR A 150 8.05 -14.22 -14.12
C TYR A 150 7.04 -14.69 -13.06
N GLY A 151 7.44 -14.78 -11.80
CA GLY A 151 6.58 -15.22 -10.70
C GLY A 151 5.37 -14.30 -10.47
N LEU A 152 5.52 -13.00 -10.64
CA LEU A 152 4.36 -12.07 -10.60
C LEU A 152 3.36 -12.42 -11.70
N GLY A 153 3.85 -12.74 -12.90
CA GLY A 153 2.98 -13.16 -14.02
C GLY A 153 2.23 -14.47 -13.74
N GLU A 154 2.84 -15.41 -13.01
CA GLU A 154 2.17 -16.65 -12.58
C GLU A 154 1.01 -16.36 -11.63
N VAL A 155 1.20 -15.45 -10.67
CA VAL A 155 0.14 -15.05 -9.72
C VAL A 155 -0.97 -14.29 -10.42
N ILE A 156 -0.64 -13.34 -11.30
CA ILE A 156 -1.63 -12.64 -12.13
C ILE A 156 -2.43 -13.65 -12.95
N LYS A 157 -1.79 -14.61 -13.59
CA LYS A 157 -2.48 -15.66 -14.37
C LYS A 157 -3.46 -16.45 -13.50
N ALA A 158 -3.04 -16.88 -12.32
CA ALA A 158 -3.91 -17.61 -11.39
C ALA A 158 -5.12 -16.77 -10.95
N ALA A 159 -4.91 -15.46 -10.74
CA ALA A 159 -6.00 -14.54 -10.41
C ALA A 159 -6.98 -14.40 -11.58
N LEU A 160 -6.49 -14.27 -12.82
CA LEU A 160 -7.32 -14.18 -14.02
C LEU A 160 -8.12 -15.47 -14.26
N ASP A 161 -7.51 -16.63 -14.01
CA ASP A 161 -8.19 -17.96 -14.07
C ASP A 161 -9.29 -18.06 -12.99
N ASN A 162 -9.23 -17.28 -11.91
CA ASN A 162 -10.21 -17.20 -10.84
C ASN A 162 -11.19 -16.01 -11.00
N HIS A 163 -11.50 -15.63 -12.23
CA HIS A 163 -12.51 -14.62 -12.57
C HIS A 163 -12.32 -13.22 -11.94
N THR A 164 -11.10 -12.71 -11.96
CA THR A 164 -10.79 -11.34 -11.57
C THR A 164 -11.45 -10.35 -12.52
N GLU A 165 -12.17 -9.35 -11.97
CA GLU A 165 -12.75 -8.24 -12.73
C GLU A 165 -11.93 -6.95 -12.56
N HIS A 166 -11.36 -6.75 -11.38
CA HIS A 166 -10.54 -5.60 -11.03
C HIS A 166 -9.26 -6.10 -10.35
N LEU A 167 -8.11 -5.80 -10.93
CA LEU A 167 -6.79 -6.24 -10.48
C LEU A 167 -6.00 -5.06 -9.92
N VAL A 168 -5.64 -5.13 -8.65
CA VAL A 168 -4.79 -4.16 -7.97
C VAL A 168 -3.45 -4.83 -7.64
N ILE A 169 -2.35 -4.23 -8.11
CA ILE A 169 -0.99 -4.75 -7.88
C ILE A 169 -0.13 -3.65 -7.24
N SER A 170 0.44 -3.92 -6.06
CA SER A 170 1.45 -3.03 -5.50
C SER A 170 2.82 -3.28 -6.14
N LEU A 171 3.51 -2.20 -6.51
CA LEU A 171 4.79 -2.23 -7.23
C LEU A 171 5.92 -1.53 -6.46
N GLY A 172 5.81 -1.36 -5.16
CA GLY A 172 6.86 -0.77 -4.33
C GLY A 172 7.93 -1.79 -3.89
N GLY A 173 9.11 -1.28 -3.54
CA GLY A 173 10.17 -2.10 -2.95
C GLY A 173 10.79 -3.13 -3.89
N ILE A 174 11.18 -2.73 -5.10
CA ILE A 174 11.51 -3.63 -6.20
C ILE A 174 12.99 -3.88 -6.35
N GLY A 175 13.29 -5.14 -6.70
CA GLY A 175 14.61 -5.60 -7.04
C GLY A 175 14.70 -6.42 -8.34
N SER A 176 13.71 -6.30 -9.24
CA SER A 176 13.74 -6.90 -10.59
C SER A 176 13.54 -5.82 -11.63
N PHE A 177 14.41 -5.76 -12.63
CA PHE A 177 14.42 -4.73 -13.69
C PHE A 177 14.47 -5.41 -15.06
N ASP A 178 13.45 -6.19 -15.39
CA ASP A 178 13.33 -6.88 -16.66
C ASP A 178 12.27 -6.26 -17.60
N GLY A 179 11.83 -5.02 -17.32
CA GLY A 179 10.82 -4.34 -18.11
C GLY A 179 9.47 -5.05 -18.11
N GLY A 180 9.22 -5.97 -17.19
CA GLY A 180 8.03 -6.81 -17.17
C GLY A 180 8.05 -7.97 -18.20
N ALA A 181 9.19 -8.23 -18.84
CA ALA A 181 9.30 -9.29 -19.84
C ALA A 181 9.03 -10.68 -19.25
N GLY A 182 9.57 -10.96 -18.04
CA GLY A 182 9.28 -12.22 -17.33
C GLY A 182 7.79 -12.39 -17.04
N MET A 183 7.15 -11.33 -16.51
CA MET A 183 5.71 -11.31 -16.24
C MET A 183 4.89 -11.58 -17.51
N LEU A 184 5.19 -10.90 -18.62
CA LEU A 184 4.50 -11.13 -19.88
C LEU A 184 4.69 -12.57 -20.38
N GLN A 185 5.89 -13.15 -20.22
CA GLN A 185 6.16 -14.53 -20.64
C GLN A 185 5.34 -15.53 -19.82
N ALA A 186 5.21 -15.33 -18.50
CA ALA A 186 4.37 -16.17 -17.65
C ALA A 186 2.88 -16.06 -18.03
N LEU A 187 2.46 -14.89 -18.52
CA LEU A 187 1.10 -14.62 -19.00
C LEU A 187 0.87 -15.18 -20.42
N GLY A 188 1.90 -15.70 -21.09
CA GLY A 188 1.80 -16.38 -22.39
C GLY A 188 2.46 -15.66 -23.58
N ALA A 189 3.13 -14.51 -23.35
CA ALA A 189 3.94 -13.89 -24.40
C ALA A 189 5.13 -14.77 -24.78
N THR A 190 5.60 -14.68 -26.03
CA THR A 190 6.80 -15.35 -26.50
C THR A 190 7.78 -14.33 -27.08
N PHE A 191 9.03 -14.44 -26.65
CA PHE A 191 10.14 -13.61 -27.13
C PHE A 191 11.06 -14.46 -27.99
N TYR A 192 11.50 -13.93 -29.13
CA TYR A 192 12.38 -14.66 -30.05
C TYR A 192 13.65 -13.83 -30.31
N ASP A 193 14.77 -14.56 -30.47
CA ASP A 193 16.05 -13.99 -30.93
C ASP A 193 16.11 -13.89 -32.47
N ASP A 194 17.29 -13.57 -33.00
CA ASP A 194 17.57 -13.46 -34.45
C ASP A 194 17.55 -14.81 -35.18
N GLU A 195 17.71 -15.93 -34.49
CA GLU A 195 17.59 -17.28 -35.02
C GLU A 195 16.19 -17.89 -34.85
N ALA A 196 15.21 -17.06 -34.42
CA ALA A 196 13.85 -17.46 -34.06
C ALA A 196 13.77 -18.48 -32.91
N GLN A 197 14.80 -18.56 -32.05
CA GLN A 197 14.77 -19.35 -30.85
C GLN A 197 14.07 -18.55 -29.72
N ILE A 198 13.42 -19.27 -28.80
CA ILE A 198 12.73 -18.65 -27.67
C ILE A 198 13.74 -18.14 -26.65
N VAL A 199 13.65 -16.86 -26.32
CA VAL A 199 14.38 -16.23 -25.22
C VAL A 199 13.63 -16.50 -23.92
N ASP A 200 14.24 -17.27 -23.02
CA ASP A 200 13.64 -17.66 -21.74
C ASP A 200 13.91 -16.62 -20.66
N MET A 201 12.94 -15.72 -20.43
CA MET A 201 13.05 -14.62 -19.47
C MET A 201 13.10 -15.03 -18.00
N ARG A 202 12.87 -16.30 -17.67
CA ARG A 202 13.12 -16.85 -16.33
C ARG A 202 14.60 -16.78 -15.93
N LYS A 203 15.50 -16.70 -16.88
CA LYS A 203 16.94 -16.61 -16.63
C LYS A 203 17.42 -15.20 -16.26
N GLY A 204 16.59 -14.17 -16.45
CA GLY A 204 16.85 -12.82 -15.99
C GLY A 204 16.86 -11.73 -17.07
N ALA A 205 16.88 -10.50 -16.61
CA ALA A 205 16.81 -9.29 -17.40
C ALA A 205 17.91 -9.14 -18.46
N TYR A 206 19.11 -9.67 -18.19
CA TYR A 206 20.25 -9.60 -19.13
C TYR A 206 19.96 -10.23 -20.51
N LEU A 207 18.93 -11.08 -20.61
CA LEU A 207 18.52 -11.71 -21.87
C LEU A 207 17.70 -10.76 -22.78
N ILE A 208 17.21 -9.65 -22.29
CA ILE A 208 16.50 -8.63 -23.09
C ILE A 208 17.29 -8.26 -24.34
N LYS A 209 18.61 -8.14 -24.24
CA LYS A 209 19.49 -7.78 -25.38
C LYS A 209 19.42 -8.74 -26.57
N TYR A 210 18.94 -9.97 -26.38
CA TYR A 210 18.81 -10.98 -27.43
C TYR A 210 17.42 -10.98 -28.07
N ILE A 211 16.42 -10.34 -27.48
CA ILE A 211 15.05 -10.30 -28.04
C ILE A 211 15.08 -9.49 -29.35
N ARG A 212 14.47 -10.05 -30.39
CA ARG A 212 14.27 -9.40 -31.71
C ARG A 212 12.82 -9.33 -32.12
N ARG A 213 11.99 -10.24 -31.65
CA ARG A 213 10.56 -10.28 -31.97
C ARG A 213 9.73 -10.59 -30.72
N ILE A 214 8.58 -9.93 -30.63
CA ILE A 214 7.62 -10.10 -29.54
C ILE A 214 6.32 -10.66 -30.10
N ASP A 215 5.84 -11.76 -29.56
CA ASP A 215 4.56 -12.37 -29.89
C ASP A 215 3.65 -12.39 -28.66
N LEU A 216 2.56 -11.62 -28.71
CA LEU A 216 1.57 -11.53 -27.64
C LEU A 216 0.34 -12.41 -27.89
N SER A 217 0.29 -13.19 -28.98
CA SER A 217 -0.90 -13.96 -29.35
C SER A 217 -1.31 -15.01 -28.31
N GLY A 218 -0.35 -15.49 -27.51
CA GLY A 218 -0.58 -16.46 -26.44
C GLY A 218 -0.93 -15.86 -25.08
N VAL A 219 -0.96 -14.52 -24.98
CA VAL A 219 -1.24 -13.85 -23.69
C VAL A 219 -2.66 -14.12 -23.23
N HIS A 220 -2.82 -14.30 -21.92
CA HIS A 220 -4.08 -14.65 -21.29
C HIS A 220 -5.22 -13.67 -21.72
N PRO A 221 -6.32 -14.16 -22.33
CA PRO A 221 -7.31 -13.31 -22.98
C PRO A 221 -8.10 -12.43 -22.01
N GLN A 222 -8.18 -12.78 -20.72
CA GLN A 222 -8.87 -11.95 -19.74
C GLN A 222 -8.09 -10.68 -19.40
N LEU A 223 -6.78 -10.62 -19.66
CA LEU A 223 -5.97 -9.44 -19.38
C LEU A 223 -6.44 -8.17 -20.14
N THR A 224 -7.07 -8.34 -21.29
CA THR A 224 -7.67 -7.24 -22.06
C THR A 224 -9.05 -6.78 -21.56
N LYS A 225 -9.64 -7.49 -20.58
CA LYS A 225 -10.98 -7.24 -20.07
C LYS A 225 -11.01 -6.79 -18.63
N VAL A 226 -9.94 -7.10 -17.87
CA VAL A 226 -9.83 -6.73 -16.47
C VAL A 226 -9.42 -5.27 -16.33
N ASN A 227 -10.00 -4.55 -15.36
CA ASN A 227 -9.52 -3.24 -14.98
C ASN A 227 -8.26 -3.41 -14.12
N ILE A 228 -7.14 -2.77 -14.51
CA ILE A 228 -5.85 -2.92 -13.84
C ILE A 228 -5.47 -1.61 -13.17
N GLN A 229 -5.22 -1.64 -11.86
CA GLN A 229 -4.64 -0.56 -11.09
C GLN A 229 -3.30 -1.00 -10.50
N LEU A 230 -2.31 -0.15 -10.67
CA LEU A 230 -0.95 -0.36 -10.19
C LEU A 230 -0.64 0.67 -9.13
N MET A 231 -0.13 0.26 -7.99
CA MET A 231 0.18 1.18 -6.90
C MET A 231 1.68 1.39 -6.78
N SER A 232 2.12 2.66 -6.86
CA SER A 232 3.50 3.06 -6.63
C SER A 232 3.58 4.50 -6.13
N ASP A 233 4.26 4.70 -5.00
CA ASP A 233 4.54 6.04 -4.46
C ASP A 233 5.84 6.63 -4.99
N PHE A 234 6.63 5.82 -5.72
CA PHE A 234 7.91 6.24 -6.26
C PHE A 234 7.75 6.88 -7.64
N SER A 235 8.08 8.18 -7.73
CA SER A 235 8.05 8.90 -9.01
C SER A 235 9.28 8.58 -9.85
N SER A 236 9.17 7.56 -10.71
CA SER A 236 10.25 7.14 -11.60
C SER A 236 9.83 7.10 -13.07
N ARG A 237 10.77 7.40 -13.95
CA ARG A 237 10.62 7.16 -15.40
C ARG A 237 11.05 5.74 -15.73
N LEU A 238 10.60 5.23 -16.86
CA LEU A 238 10.97 3.90 -17.31
C LEU A 238 12.48 3.74 -17.49
N TYR A 239 13.15 4.73 -18.09
CA TYR A 239 14.59 4.77 -18.30
C TYR A 239 15.14 6.20 -18.23
N GLY A 240 16.47 6.31 -18.20
CA GLY A 240 17.23 7.58 -18.13
C GLY A 240 17.49 8.01 -16.68
N LYS A 241 18.01 9.24 -16.52
CA LYS A 241 18.47 9.74 -15.22
C LYS A 241 17.44 9.70 -14.08
N LYS A 242 16.15 9.67 -14.42
CA LYS A 242 15.03 9.58 -13.47
C LYS A 242 14.39 8.20 -13.46
N SER A 243 15.04 7.18 -14.01
CA SER A 243 14.54 5.80 -13.86
C SER A 243 14.74 5.31 -12.43
N GLU A 244 13.95 4.32 -12.04
CA GLU A 244 14.02 3.75 -10.70
C GLU A 244 15.43 3.21 -10.41
N ILE A 245 16.02 2.44 -11.34
CA ILE A 245 17.37 1.90 -11.16
C ILE A 245 18.44 2.98 -10.99
N MET A 246 18.34 4.10 -11.74
CA MET A 246 19.30 5.21 -11.64
C MET A 246 19.12 6.07 -10.39
N GLN A 247 17.99 5.96 -9.71
CA GLN A 247 17.73 6.67 -8.45
C GLN A 247 18.02 5.80 -7.22
N THR A 248 18.05 4.45 -7.37
CA THR A 248 18.14 3.50 -6.25
C THR A 248 19.40 2.62 -6.30
N TYR A 249 20.31 2.79 -7.27
CA TYR A 249 21.44 1.88 -7.47
C TYR A 249 22.34 1.73 -6.23
N GLU A 250 22.54 2.80 -5.45
CA GLU A 250 23.35 2.76 -4.24
C GLU A 250 22.71 1.87 -3.15
N SER A 251 21.40 1.96 -2.98
CA SER A 251 20.66 1.09 -2.04
C SER A 251 20.58 -0.37 -2.48
N LEU A 252 20.91 -0.64 -3.77
CA LEU A 252 20.96 -1.97 -4.36
C LEU A 252 22.37 -2.53 -4.45
N ASP A 253 23.36 -1.86 -3.83
CA ASP A 253 24.79 -2.21 -3.88
C ASP A 253 25.35 -2.29 -5.30
N LEU A 254 24.86 -1.43 -6.21
CA LEU A 254 25.33 -1.34 -7.59
C LEU A 254 26.23 -0.13 -7.80
N SER A 255 27.20 -0.26 -8.72
CA SER A 255 27.88 0.88 -9.28
C SER A 255 26.97 1.62 -10.26
N GLN A 256 27.25 2.91 -10.47
CA GLN A 256 26.53 3.70 -11.47
C GLN A 256 26.61 3.11 -12.89
N ASN A 257 27.73 2.45 -13.24
CA ASN A 257 27.91 1.80 -14.54
C ASN A 257 26.98 0.59 -14.68
N GLU A 258 26.87 -0.28 -13.65
CA GLU A 258 25.96 -1.41 -13.66
C GLU A 258 24.49 -0.97 -13.76
N ALA A 259 24.14 0.08 -13.03
CA ALA A 259 22.80 0.69 -13.13
C ALA A 259 22.52 1.22 -14.55
N ALA A 260 23.50 1.89 -15.17
CA ALA A 260 23.37 2.40 -16.53
C ALA A 260 23.26 1.27 -17.58
N GLU A 261 23.92 0.13 -17.37
CA GLU A 261 23.76 -1.05 -18.23
C GLU A 261 22.33 -1.60 -18.16
N ILE A 262 21.76 -1.71 -16.96
CA ILE A 262 20.37 -2.14 -16.76
C ILE A 262 19.40 -1.14 -17.37
N ASP A 263 19.60 0.16 -17.14
CA ASP A 263 18.78 1.22 -17.73
C ASP A 263 18.77 1.17 -19.26
N ASN A 264 19.94 0.90 -19.88
CA ASN A 264 20.05 0.71 -21.31
C ASN A 264 19.30 -0.53 -21.83
N LEU A 265 19.27 -1.62 -21.07
CA LEU A 265 18.45 -2.80 -21.42
C LEU A 265 16.95 -2.46 -21.45
N ILE A 266 16.48 -1.69 -20.47
CA ILE A 266 15.09 -1.25 -20.41
C ILE A 266 14.76 -0.28 -21.55
N TRP A 267 15.66 0.67 -21.84
CA TRP A 267 15.53 1.53 -23.01
C TRP A 267 15.43 0.72 -24.32
N TYR A 268 16.35 -0.24 -24.53
CA TYR A 268 16.33 -1.11 -25.68
C TYR A 268 14.98 -1.88 -25.81
N PHE A 269 14.49 -2.42 -24.69
CA PHE A 269 13.21 -3.12 -24.67
C PHE A 269 12.03 -2.19 -25.02
N SER A 270 12.05 -0.95 -24.56
CA SER A 270 11.07 0.06 -24.91
C SER A 270 11.08 0.39 -26.41
N GLU A 271 12.26 0.52 -27.02
CA GLU A 271 12.37 0.75 -28.47
C GLU A 271 11.90 -0.47 -29.28
N LEU A 272 12.18 -1.68 -28.79
CA LEU A 272 11.67 -2.90 -29.41
C LEU A 272 10.14 -2.96 -29.37
N PHE A 273 9.51 -2.63 -28.24
CA PHE A 273 8.04 -2.51 -28.15
C PHE A 273 7.47 -1.53 -29.17
N LYS A 274 8.07 -0.37 -29.29
CA LYS A 274 7.64 0.64 -30.26
C LYS A 274 7.75 0.13 -31.71
N ASN A 275 8.81 -0.61 -32.02
CA ASN A 275 9.07 -1.09 -33.37
C ASN A 275 8.20 -2.31 -33.72
N GLU A 276 8.06 -3.28 -32.82
CA GLU A 276 7.33 -4.53 -33.05
C GLU A 276 5.81 -4.37 -32.84
N LEU A 277 5.41 -3.73 -31.74
CA LEU A 277 4.00 -3.63 -31.33
C LEU A 277 3.36 -2.29 -31.68
N LYS A 278 4.11 -1.32 -32.21
CA LYS A 278 3.66 0.05 -32.50
C LYS A 278 3.12 0.77 -31.25
N THR A 279 3.63 0.39 -30.10
CA THR A 279 3.18 0.87 -28.78
C THR A 279 4.36 1.50 -28.04
N ALA A 280 4.20 2.75 -27.57
CA ALA A 280 5.26 3.47 -26.87
C ALA A 280 5.11 3.31 -25.34
N MET A 281 6.20 2.92 -24.67
CA MET A 281 6.27 2.78 -23.19
C MET A 281 6.91 3.99 -22.50
N GLY A 282 7.52 4.90 -23.27
CA GLY A 282 8.49 5.87 -22.74
C GLY A 282 7.97 7.01 -21.87
N PRO A 283 6.89 7.74 -22.20
CA PRO A 283 6.55 8.99 -21.53
C PRO A 283 5.60 8.84 -20.33
N ILE A 284 5.45 7.64 -19.78
CA ILE A 284 4.50 7.33 -18.72
C ILE A 284 5.07 7.80 -17.38
N GLU A 285 4.32 8.61 -16.65
CA GLU A 285 4.63 8.98 -15.28
C GLU A 285 4.56 7.72 -14.38
N ARG A 286 5.52 7.56 -13.46
CA ARG A 286 5.71 6.33 -12.66
C ARG A 286 5.88 5.05 -13.50
N GLY A 287 6.17 5.20 -14.82
CA GLY A 287 6.35 4.05 -15.72
C GLY A 287 7.53 3.14 -15.37
N GLY A 288 8.49 3.61 -14.58
CA GLY A 288 9.59 2.81 -14.03
C GLY A 288 9.17 1.84 -12.93
N ALA A 289 8.02 2.08 -12.30
CA ALA A 289 7.57 1.25 -11.18
C ALA A 289 7.50 -0.22 -11.57
N GLY A 290 7.97 -1.06 -10.64
CA GLY A 290 8.06 -2.48 -10.93
C GLY A 290 9.18 -2.85 -11.89
N GLY A 291 10.25 -2.04 -11.97
CA GLY A 291 11.31 -2.27 -12.94
C GLY A 291 10.82 -2.23 -14.39
N GLY A 292 9.74 -1.45 -14.67
CA GLY A 292 9.11 -1.30 -15.99
C GLY A 292 7.78 -2.03 -16.16
N ILE A 293 7.31 -2.79 -15.19
CA ILE A 293 6.00 -3.47 -15.21
C ILE A 293 4.88 -2.45 -15.41
N ALA A 294 4.94 -1.31 -14.72
CA ALA A 294 3.94 -0.26 -14.85
C ALA A 294 3.82 0.26 -16.28
N ALA A 295 4.95 0.53 -16.95
CA ALA A 295 4.93 0.98 -18.34
C ALA A 295 4.32 -0.05 -19.29
N VAL A 296 4.67 -1.34 -19.13
CA VAL A 296 4.14 -2.43 -19.95
C VAL A 296 2.63 -2.57 -19.79
N LEU A 297 2.15 -2.66 -18.55
CA LEU A 297 0.73 -2.86 -18.30
C LEU A 297 -0.11 -1.63 -18.69
N ASN A 298 0.42 -0.41 -18.46
CA ASN A 298 -0.25 0.80 -18.93
C ASN A 298 -0.32 0.85 -20.46
N SER A 299 0.80 0.57 -21.17
CA SER A 299 0.89 0.69 -22.63
C SER A 299 0.05 -0.34 -23.37
N LEU A 300 -0.04 -1.57 -22.87
CA LEU A 300 -0.75 -2.67 -23.52
C LEU A 300 -2.21 -2.80 -23.09
N TYR A 301 -2.49 -2.49 -21.82
CA TYR A 301 -3.78 -2.80 -21.18
C TYR A 301 -4.41 -1.60 -20.49
N GLN A 302 -3.87 -0.39 -20.69
CA GLN A 302 -4.39 0.85 -20.10
C GLN A 302 -4.47 0.83 -18.57
N ALA A 303 -3.54 0.10 -17.91
CA ALA A 303 -3.48 0.05 -16.46
C ALA A 303 -3.31 1.46 -15.89
N GLU A 304 -4.12 1.80 -14.89
CA GLU A 304 -4.01 3.04 -14.14
C GLU A 304 -2.86 2.94 -13.13
N ILE A 305 -2.06 3.99 -12.96
CA ILE A 305 -0.97 4.00 -11.98
C ILE A 305 -1.32 5.01 -10.89
N LEU A 306 -1.52 4.52 -9.69
CA LEU A 306 -1.99 5.26 -8.51
C LEU A 306 -0.90 5.37 -7.45
N THR A 307 -0.99 6.39 -6.62
CA THR A 307 -0.29 6.43 -5.33
C THR A 307 -1.04 5.59 -4.28
N SER A 308 -0.35 5.24 -3.19
CA SER A 308 -1.00 4.61 -2.03
C SER A 308 -2.14 5.47 -1.49
N HIS A 309 -1.95 6.80 -1.42
CA HIS A 309 -2.99 7.73 -1.01
C HIS A 309 -4.26 7.65 -1.87
N GLU A 310 -4.11 7.66 -3.21
CA GLU A 310 -5.25 7.58 -4.13
C GLU A 310 -6.01 6.28 -3.92
N LEU A 311 -5.31 5.16 -3.78
CA LEU A 311 -5.93 3.86 -3.54
C LEU A 311 -6.59 3.78 -2.15
N VAL A 312 -5.91 4.27 -1.08
CA VAL A 312 -6.51 4.36 0.26
C VAL A 312 -7.80 5.18 0.21
N ASN A 313 -7.77 6.34 -0.48
CA ASN A 313 -8.95 7.19 -0.59
C ASN A 313 -10.10 6.54 -1.37
N GLN A 314 -9.79 5.79 -2.44
CA GLN A 314 -10.81 5.01 -3.17
C GLN A 314 -11.50 3.96 -2.30
N ILE A 315 -10.74 3.28 -1.43
CA ILE A 315 -11.26 2.18 -0.60
C ILE A 315 -11.99 2.71 0.64
N THR A 316 -11.47 3.76 1.29
CA THR A 316 -11.90 4.20 2.63
C THR A 316 -12.64 5.52 2.64
N HIS A 317 -12.60 6.28 1.54
CA HIS A 317 -13.04 7.67 1.48
C HIS A 317 -12.31 8.56 2.53
N LEU A 318 -10.98 8.37 2.65
CA LEU A 318 -10.12 9.00 3.65
C LEU A 318 -10.33 10.51 3.76
N GLU A 319 -10.44 11.21 2.65
CA GLU A 319 -10.66 12.66 2.64
C GLU A 319 -11.98 13.06 3.34
N ASN A 320 -13.06 12.31 3.11
CA ASN A 320 -14.33 12.53 3.80
C ASN A 320 -14.22 12.23 5.30
N LEU A 321 -13.46 11.20 5.68
CA LEU A 321 -13.21 10.88 7.09
C LEU A 321 -12.44 12.01 7.78
N ILE A 322 -11.41 12.59 7.13
CA ILE A 322 -10.66 13.75 7.63
C ILE A 322 -11.60 14.95 7.81
N GLN A 323 -12.45 15.25 6.83
CA GLN A 323 -13.41 16.36 6.94
C GLN A 323 -14.38 16.21 8.12
N GLN A 324 -14.79 14.98 8.43
CA GLN A 324 -15.74 14.69 9.49
C GLN A 324 -15.10 14.55 10.87
N ALA A 325 -13.79 14.29 10.94
CA ALA A 325 -13.08 14.13 12.21
C ALA A 325 -12.96 15.43 12.99
N ASP A 326 -13.01 15.32 14.32
CA ASP A 326 -12.71 16.42 15.25
C ASP A 326 -11.21 16.39 15.64
N LEU A 327 -10.53 15.24 15.50
CA LEU A 327 -9.09 15.06 15.72
C LEU A 327 -8.57 13.96 14.78
N ILE A 328 -7.39 14.18 14.19
CA ILE A 328 -6.69 13.18 13.39
C ILE A 328 -5.39 12.78 14.11
N ILE A 329 -5.13 11.48 14.22
CA ILE A 329 -3.87 10.93 14.72
C ILE A 329 -3.30 10.04 13.62
N PHE A 330 -2.13 10.39 13.13
CA PHE A 330 -1.48 9.68 12.03
C PHE A 330 0.02 9.49 12.29
N GLY A 331 0.68 8.66 11.50
CA GLY A 331 2.11 8.47 11.65
C GLY A 331 2.65 7.34 10.78
N GLU A 332 3.97 7.24 10.76
CA GLU A 332 4.71 6.27 9.96
C GLU A 332 6.07 5.94 10.56
N GLY A 333 6.61 4.77 10.16
CA GLY A 333 7.93 4.33 10.53
C GLY A 333 9.01 4.52 9.46
N LEU A 334 8.67 5.05 8.29
CA LEU A 334 9.60 5.18 7.18
C LEU A 334 10.73 6.17 7.45
N LYS A 335 11.95 5.84 6.99
CA LYS A 335 13.11 6.73 7.03
C LYS A 335 13.22 7.52 5.73
N GLU A 336 13.86 8.70 5.79
CA GLU A 336 14.07 9.60 4.65
C GLU A 336 14.84 8.95 3.49
N GLU A 337 15.73 7.99 3.78
CA GLU A 337 16.50 7.23 2.77
C GLU A 337 15.62 6.47 1.77
N ASP A 338 14.36 6.25 2.10
CA ASP A 338 13.41 5.56 1.23
C ASP A 338 12.86 6.44 0.09
N GLN A 339 13.24 7.71 -0.02
CA GLN A 339 12.90 8.68 -1.10
C GLN A 339 11.43 8.67 -1.57
N ILE A 340 10.51 8.29 -0.71
CA ILE A 340 9.09 8.27 -1.05
C ILE A 340 8.54 9.69 -0.86
N LEU A 341 8.42 10.41 -1.97
CA LEU A 341 8.02 11.83 -1.99
C LEU A 341 6.51 12.05 -1.77
N GLU A 342 5.69 11.01 -1.91
CA GLU A 342 4.22 11.14 -1.90
C GLU A 342 3.55 10.11 -0.97
N THR A 343 4.02 10.03 0.28
CA THR A 343 3.42 9.12 1.27
C THR A 343 2.00 9.57 1.64
N THR A 344 1.15 8.62 1.97
CA THR A 344 -0.21 8.89 2.47
C THR A 344 -0.19 9.81 3.69
N THR A 345 0.82 9.72 4.56
CA THR A 345 0.96 10.57 5.75
C THR A 345 1.19 12.05 5.41
N ILE A 346 1.99 12.35 4.38
CA ILE A 346 2.17 13.71 3.87
C ILE A 346 0.82 14.25 3.37
N ARG A 347 0.10 13.45 2.59
CA ARG A 347 -1.21 13.86 2.08
C ARG A 347 -2.24 14.07 3.20
N ILE A 348 -2.20 13.26 4.25
CA ILE A 348 -3.04 13.50 5.45
C ILE A 348 -2.69 14.86 6.06
N ALA A 349 -1.41 15.19 6.24
CA ALA A 349 -0.99 16.49 6.77
C ALA A 349 -1.49 17.67 5.90
N GLU A 350 -1.38 17.57 4.57
CA GLU A 350 -1.92 18.57 3.63
C GLU A 350 -3.44 18.73 3.78
N LEU A 351 -4.18 17.63 3.85
CA LEU A 351 -5.63 17.65 4.01
C LEU A 351 -6.05 18.20 5.38
N THR A 352 -5.30 17.90 6.46
CA THR A 352 -5.58 18.50 7.78
C THR A 352 -5.39 20.00 7.77
N GLN A 353 -4.38 20.52 7.07
CA GLN A 353 -4.20 21.95 6.85
C GLN A 353 -5.36 22.53 6.02
N GLN A 354 -5.67 21.90 4.87
CA GLN A 354 -6.74 22.36 3.97
C GLN A 354 -8.10 22.49 4.69
N TYR A 355 -8.43 21.51 5.54
CA TYR A 355 -9.71 21.48 6.27
C TYR A 355 -9.62 22.05 7.68
N SER A 356 -8.48 22.66 8.05
CA SER A 356 -8.22 23.25 9.36
C SER A 356 -8.55 22.28 10.51
N LYS A 357 -8.08 21.04 10.41
CA LYS A 357 -8.31 19.99 11.40
C LYS A 357 -7.11 19.85 12.35
N PRO A 358 -7.34 19.74 13.66
CA PRO A 358 -6.26 19.44 14.59
C PRO A 358 -5.71 18.02 14.30
N ALA A 359 -4.37 17.91 14.23
CA ALA A 359 -3.70 16.69 13.89
C ALA A 359 -2.48 16.41 14.78
N ILE A 360 -2.27 15.15 15.13
CA ILE A 360 -1.11 14.65 15.86
C ILE A 360 -0.35 13.68 14.97
N ALA A 361 0.92 13.94 14.73
CA ALA A 361 1.81 13.01 14.03
C ALA A 361 2.69 12.23 15.03
N ILE A 362 2.74 10.90 14.87
CA ILE A 362 3.62 10.01 15.64
C ILE A 362 4.48 9.24 14.64
N CYS A 363 5.75 9.59 14.52
CA CYS A 363 6.65 9.04 13.53
C CYS A 363 7.83 8.30 14.16
N ALA A 364 8.46 7.41 13.41
CA ALA A 364 9.68 6.74 13.88
C ALA A 364 10.85 7.72 13.98
N THR A 365 10.98 8.63 13.02
CA THR A 365 12.02 9.64 12.93
C THR A 365 11.43 11.05 12.90
N ASN A 366 12.28 12.07 12.95
CA ASN A 366 11.88 13.47 12.84
C ASN A 366 12.12 14.07 11.44
N ASP A 367 12.48 13.26 10.46
CA ASP A 367 12.89 13.70 9.13
C ASP A 367 11.83 14.57 8.43
N LYS A 368 10.54 14.30 8.69
CA LYS A 368 9.42 15.05 8.11
C LYS A 368 8.86 16.14 9.02
N PHE A 369 9.46 16.41 10.19
CA PHE A 369 8.86 17.35 11.15
C PHE A 369 8.82 18.78 10.62
N ASP A 370 9.87 19.25 9.93
CA ASP A 370 9.86 20.59 9.33
C ASP A 370 8.74 20.74 8.29
N LEU A 371 8.49 19.68 7.49
CA LEU A 371 7.39 19.65 6.55
C LEU A 371 6.03 19.68 7.27
N PHE A 372 5.84 18.83 8.29
CA PHE A 372 4.59 18.78 9.05
C PHE A 372 4.33 20.07 9.82
N GLU A 373 5.37 20.73 10.33
CA GLU A 373 5.25 22.05 10.94
C GLU A 373 4.76 23.09 9.91
N SER A 374 5.32 23.08 8.71
CA SER A 374 4.87 23.98 7.62
C SER A 374 3.42 23.72 7.18
N LEU A 375 2.91 22.51 7.39
CA LEU A 375 1.55 22.07 7.15
C LEU A 375 0.62 22.24 8.39
N ASN A 376 1.09 22.94 9.44
CA ASN A 376 0.35 23.22 10.66
C ASN A 376 -0.15 21.96 11.40
N VAL A 377 0.60 20.88 11.38
CA VAL A 377 0.33 19.72 12.24
C VAL A 377 0.46 20.16 13.71
N THR A 378 -0.56 19.91 14.50
CA THR A 378 -0.71 20.50 15.84
C THR A 378 0.35 20.01 16.84
N ALA A 379 0.75 18.75 16.77
CA ALA A 379 1.78 18.15 17.60
C ALA A 379 2.47 16.99 16.88
N MET A 380 3.78 16.84 17.13
CA MET A 380 4.60 15.82 16.51
C MET A 380 5.44 15.11 17.56
N PHE A 381 5.54 13.77 17.47
CA PHE A 381 6.28 12.93 18.40
C PHE A 381 7.14 11.94 17.63
N ASN A 382 8.40 11.81 18.07
CA ASN A 382 9.35 10.83 17.53
C ASN A 382 9.43 9.63 18.49
N THR A 383 9.21 8.42 17.97
CA THR A 383 9.30 7.17 18.74
C THR A 383 10.71 6.55 18.76
N PHE A 384 11.61 6.98 17.87
CA PHE A 384 12.99 6.53 17.80
C PHE A 384 13.93 7.57 18.39
N ILE A 385 14.28 7.41 19.65
CA ILE A 385 15.45 8.04 20.22
C ILE A 385 16.49 6.93 20.42
N ASP A 386 17.54 6.89 19.57
CA ASP A 386 18.66 5.94 19.61
C ASP A 386 18.23 4.48 19.81
N MET A 387 17.87 3.80 18.71
CA MET A 387 17.44 2.40 18.76
C MET A 387 18.63 1.44 18.93
N PRO A 388 18.72 0.70 20.05
CA PRO A 388 19.55 -0.50 20.08
C PRO A 388 18.87 -1.62 19.26
N ASP A 389 19.66 -2.53 18.66
CA ASP A 389 19.24 -3.69 17.87
C ASP A 389 18.21 -4.64 18.53
N SER A 390 17.79 -4.35 19.76
CA SER A 390 16.86 -5.15 20.56
C SER A 390 15.45 -4.57 20.69
N TYR A 391 15.06 -3.65 19.82
CA TYR A 391 13.71 -3.09 19.91
C TYR A 391 12.68 -4.11 19.40
N THR A 392 11.68 -4.38 20.22
CA THR A 392 10.61 -5.32 19.92
C THR A 392 9.33 -4.55 19.55
N ASP A 393 8.43 -5.20 18.81
CA ASP A 393 7.08 -4.74 18.51
C ASP A 393 6.35 -4.21 19.75
N PHE A 394 6.45 -4.93 20.87
CA PHE A 394 5.85 -4.53 22.14
C PHE A 394 6.38 -3.19 22.68
N LYS A 395 7.68 -2.93 22.63
CA LYS A 395 8.27 -1.65 23.09
C LYS A 395 7.81 -0.49 22.20
N MET A 396 7.78 -0.68 20.88
CA MET A 396 7.32 0.31 19.93
C MET A 396 5.86 0.66 20.17
N GLY A 397 4.99 -0.33 20.30
CA GLY A 397 3.58 -0.13 20.59
C GLY A 397 3.33 0.62 21.89
N ILE A 398 4.09 0.31 22.96
CA ILE A 398 4.02 1.06 24.22
C ILE A 398 4.38 2.53 24.02
N GLN A 399 5.40 2.84 23.22
CA GLN A 399 5.79 4.24 22.96
C GLN A 399 4.71 4.99 22.16
N ILE A 400 4.19 4.39 21.09
CA ILE A 400 3.08 4.98 20.32
C ILE A 400 1.92 5.29 21.27
N ARG A 401 1.50 4.32 22.07
CA ARG A 401 0.45 4.50 23.07
C ARG A 401 0.79 5.60 24.09
N HIS A 402 2.02 5.63 24.60
CA HIS A 402 2.46 6.63 25.57
C HIS A 402 2.37 8.05 25.01
N TYR A 403 2.94 8.30 23.82
CA TYR A 403 2.91 9.62 23.20
C TYR A 403 1.48 10.05 22.88
N THR A 404 0.64 9.15 22.39
CA THR A 404 -0.78 9.43 22.19
C THR A 404 -1.46 9.89 23.48
N VAL A 405 -1.25 9.17 24.59
CA VAL A 405 -1.83 9.53 25.89
C VAL A 405 -1.32 10.90 26.36
N GLN A 406 -0.01 11.20 26.21
CA GLN A 406 0.53 12.50 26.61
C GLN A 406 -0.05 13.66 25.78
N ALA A 407 -0.13 13.48 24.46
CA ALA A 407 -0.74 14.48 23.58
C ALA A 407 -2.20 14.76 23.94
N LEU A 408 -2.99 13.72 24.18
CA LEU A 408 -4.40 13.87 24.58
C LEU A 408 -4.57 14.51 25.94
N LYS A 409 -3.69 14.25 26.90
CA LYS A 409 -3.69 14.95 28.20
C LYS A 409 -3.41 16.43 28.04
N LEU A 410 -2.45 16.83 27.20
CA LEU A 410 -2.17 18.22 26.91
C LEU A 410 -3.38 18.93 26.26
N LEU A 411 -4.03 18.29 25.27
CA LEU A 411 -5.24 18.85 24.65
C LEU A 411 -6.37 19.06 25.66
N LYS A 412 -6.57 18.14 26.60
CA LYS A 412 -7.58 18.29 27.66
C LYS A 412 -7.29 19.48 28.60
N THR A 413 -6.03 19.76 28.91
CA THR A 413 -5.65 20.88 29.79
C THR A 413 -5.86 22.24 29.09
N GLN A 414 -5.66 22.33 27.78
CA GLN A 414 -5.91 23.57 27.02
C GLN A 414 -7.40 23.96 26.98
N ILE A 415 -8.31 22.99 27.02
CA ILE A 415 -9.76 23.29 27.08
C ILE A 415 -10.14 23.93 28.43
N ASN A 416 -9.36 23.72 29.48
CA ASN A 416 -9.60 24.22 30.84
C ASN A 416 -8.75 25.45 31.24
N LEU A 417 -7.84 25.90 30.38
CA LEU A 417 -7.05 27.10 30.64
C LEU A 417 -7.81 28.34 30.10
N PRO A 418 -8.10 29.37 30.92
CA PRO A 418 -8.57 30.62 30.39
C PRO A 418 -7.45 31.17 29.48
N LEU A 419 -7.75 31.31 28.19
CA LEU A 419 -6.86 31.97 27.26
C LEU A 419 -6.67 33.39 27.78
N SER A 420 -5.48 33.73 28.30
CA SER A 420 -5.09 35.10 28.56
C SER A 420 -5.09 35.83 27.23
N SER A 421 -6.01 36.79 27.09
CA SER A 421 -6.15 37.75 26.02
C SER A 421 -4.85 38.50 25.71
#